data_45434a39c285f90bf3afbeea9533c7b1
#
_entry.id   45434a39c285f90bf3afbeea9533c7b1
#
_cell.length_a   1.000
_cell.length_b   1.000
_cell.length_c   1.000
_cell.angle_alpha   90.00
_cell.angle_beta   90.00
_cell.angle_gamma   90.00
#
_symmetry.space_group_name_H-M   'P 1'
#
loop_
_entity.id
_entity.type
_entity.pdbx_description
1 polymer ?
#
loop_
_entity_poly.entity_id
_entity_poly.type
_entity_poly.pdbx_seq_one_letter_code
_entity_poly.pdbx_strand_id
1 'polypeptide(L)'
;MMSAQDAPTGGERAAQPTIGIVGLGLIGGSFARAYAAAGARVVACDTDEDTMDAAMIETVEAVLDDEEIPGCDLIILAAYPDACIAWLEEHAEVLGTASAPACGTGPVVIDTAGVKAAVCARAFELARAHGFAFVGAHPMAGTEHSGFAHARANLFQGAPMVLVPPALDDTARLLLLDRVHTLLAPVGFGTFSVTTPEEHDAVIAYTSQLAHVVSNAYVKSPTAREHHGFSAGSYRDLTRVAHLNPAMWAELMCDDAENLSREIGRIIDALGAYRDALDAGDRERLRALLAEGDRIKRALDDERDS
;
A
#
# COMPACT_ATOMS: atom_id res chain seq x y z
N MET A 1 -61.74 -19.83 3.38
CA MET A 1 -61.15 -19.45 2.09
C MET A 1 -60.58 -18.05 2.24
N MET A 2 -59.30 -17.98 2.58
CA MET A 2 -58.54 -16.73 2.53
C MET A 2 -57.25 -17.07 1.77
N SER A 3 -57.05 -16.35 0.70
CA SER A 3 -56.00 -16.54 -0.29
C SER A 3 -54.63 -16.21 0.30
N ALA A 4 -53.66 -17.06 -0.02
CA ALA A 4 -52.22 -16.78 0.19
C ALA A 4 -51.85 -15.55 -0.64
N GLN A 5 -51.35 -14.51 0.02
CA GLN A 5 -50.76 -13.36 -0.62
C GLN A 5 -49.29 -13.66 -0.92
N ASP A 6 -48.95 -13.39 -2.17
CA ASP A 6 -47.64 -13.49 -2.78
C ASP A 6 -46.58 -12.75 -1.97
N ALA A 7 -45.52 -13.45 -1.61
CA ALA A 7 -44.27 -12.84 -1.17
C ALA A 7 -43.58 -12.18 -2.39
N PRO A 8 -43.02 -10.98 -2.27
CA PRO A 8 -42.28 -10.39 -3.38
C PRO A 8 -40.95 -11.15 -3.55
N THR A 9 -40.91 -11.98 -4.57
CA THR A 9 -39.66 -12.53 -5.14
C THR A 9 -39.04 -11.47 -6.03
N GLY A 10 -37.81 -11.09 -5.77
CA GLY A 10 -37.05 -10.32 -6.72
C GLY A 10 -36.33 -9.12 -6.08
N GLY A 11 -35.45 -9.35 -5.12
CA GLY A 11 -34.34 -8.42 -4.91
C GLY A 11 -33.43 -8.58 -6.14
N GLU A 12 -33.38 -7.58 -7.01
CA GLU A 12 -32.28 -7.45 -7.98
C GLU A 12 -30.97 -7.58 -7.19
N ARG A 13 -30.22 -8.67 -7.44
CA ARG A 13 -28.82 -8.71 -7.01
C ARG A 13 -28.16 -7.51 -7.70
N ALA A 14 -27.70 -6.54 -6.91
CA ALA A 14 -26.82 -5.51 -7.42
C ALA A 14 -25.73 -6.21 -8.23
N ALA A 15 -25.49 -5.75 -9.46
CA ALA A 15 -24.46 -6.32 -10.31
C ALA A 15 -23.15 -6.32 -9.50
N GLN A 16 -22.47 -7.47 -9.45
CA GLN A 16 -21.24 -7.58 -8.72
C GLN A 16 -20.16 -6.76 -9.45
N PRO A 17 -19.30 -6.02 -8.72
CA PRO A 17 -18.31 -5.17 -9.36
C PRO A 17 -17.29 -5.98 -10.15
N THR A 18 -16.80 -5.41 -11.25
CA THR A 18 -15.66 -5.92 -12.01
C THR A 18 -14.40 -5.20 -11.58
N ILE A 19 -13.39 -5.95 -11.18
CA ILE A 19 -12.13 -5.45 -10.65
C ILE A 19 -10.99 -5.80 -11.59
N GLY A 20 -10.33 -4.78 -12.12
CA GLY A 20 -9.09 -4.91 -12.88
C GLY A 20 -7.87 -4.88 -11.96
N ILE A 21 -6.90 -5.76 -12.19
CA ILE A 21 -5.67 -5.81 -11.39
C ILE A 21 -4.46 -5.86 -12.32
N VAL A 22 -3.53 -4.93 -12.14
CA VAL A 22 -2.26 -4.85 -12.87
C VAL A 22 -1.14 -5.25 -11.92
N GLY A 23 -0.50 -6.38 -12.22
CA GLY A 23 0.49 -7.01 -11.34
C GLY A 23 -0.14 -7.95 -10.31
N LEU A 24 0.27 -9.21 -10.34
CA LEU A 24 -0.24 -10.29 -9.50
C LEU A 24 0.82 -10.79 -8.48
N GLY A 25 1.63 -9.88 -7.96
CA GLY A 25 2.52 -10.18 -6.85
C GLY A 25 1.76 -10.49 -5.54
N LEU A 26 2.42 -10.33 -4.40
CA LEU A 26 1.78 -10.51 -3.08
C LEU A 26 0.53 -9.62 -2.92
N ILE A 27 0.63 -8.35 -3.28
CA ILE A 27 -0.44 -7.35 -3.08
C ILE A 27 -1.57 -7.57 -4.09
N GLY A 28 -1.29 -7.54 -5.39
CA GLY A 28 -2.32 -7.72 -6.43
C GLY A 28 -2.99 -9.08 -6.37
N GLY A 29 -2.22 -10.15 -6.15
CA GLY A 29 -2.78 -11.49 -5.93
C GLY A 29 -3.67 -11.58 -4.69
N SER A 30 -3.35 -10.83 -3.62
CA SER A 30 -4.20 -10.79 -2.42
C SER A 30 -5.50 -10.03 -2.68
N PHE A 31 -5.47 -8.94 -3.46
CA PHE A 31 -6.69 -8.28 -3.93
C PHE A 31 -7.51 -9.22 -4.81
N ALA A 32 -6.90 -9.92 -5.78
CA ALA A 32 -7.59 -10.87 -6.63
C ALA A 32 -8.34 -11.94 -5.80
N ARG A 33 -7.66 -12.54 -4.82
CA ARG A 33 -8.26 -13.55 -3.95
C ARG A 33 -9.35 -12.98 -3.04
N ALA A 34 -9.17 -11.75 -2.52
CA ALA A 34 -10.18 -11.11 -1.67
C ALA A 34 -11.45 -10.80 -2.45
N TYR A 35 -11.34 -10.23 -3.65
CA TYR A 35 -12.50 -9.91 -4.49
C TYR A 35 -13.19 -11.15 -5.05
N ALA A 36 -12.43 -12.14 -5.51
CA ALA A 36 -13.02 -13.41 -5.94
C ALA A 36 -13.79 -14.11 -4.81
N ALA A 37 -13.24 -14.11 -3.58
CA ALA A 37 -13.92 -14.64 -2.39
C ALA A 37 -15.20 -13.86 -2.04
N ALA A 38 -15.24 -12.56 -2.35
CA ALA A 38 -16.43 -11.72 -2.20
C ALA A 38 -17.43 -11.86 -3.37
N GLY A 39 -17.09 -12.64 -4.40
CA GLY A 39 -17.93 -12.91 -5.56
C GLY A 39 -17.85 -11.85 -6.66
N ALA A 40 -16.90 -10.93 -6.62
CA ALA A 40 -16.64 -9.97 -7.69
C ALA A 40 -16.03 -10.67 -8.92
N ARG A 41 -16.28 -10.13 -10.12
CA ARG A 41 -15.55 -10.52 -11.32
C ARG A 41 -14.14 -9.91 -11.26
N VAL A 42 -13.12 -10.73 -11.42
CA VAL A 42 -11.71 -10.28 -11.41
C VAL A 42 -11.11 -10.49 -12.79
N VAL A 43 -10.55 -9.42 -13.36
CA VAL A 43 -9.74 -9.45 -14.57
C VAL A 43 -8.35 -8.91 -14.23
N ALA A 44 -7.28 -9.48 -14.81
CA ALA A 44 -5.93 -9.07 -14.41
C ALA A 44 -4.93 -9.19 -15.55
N CYS A 45 -3.78 -8.49 -15.41
CA CYS A 45 -2.60 -8.72 -16.23
C CYS A 45 -1.33 -8.75 -15.38
N ASP A 46 -0.38 -9.56 -15.79
CA ASP A 46 0.97 -9.65 -15.24
C ASP A 46 1.94 -9.98 -16.36
N THR A 47 3.19 -9.58 -16.22
CA THR A 47 4.26 -9.86 -17.19
C THR A 47 4.81 -11.28 -17.09
N ASP A 48 4.55 -11.97 -15.98
CA ASP A 48 4.94 -13.35 -15.72
C ASP A 48 3.81 -14.30 -16.12
N GLU A 49 4.02 -15.05 -17.22
CA GLU A 49 3.04 -15.99 -17.77
C GLU A 49 2.66 -17.10 -16.76
N ASP A 50 3.63 -17.62 -16.00
CA ASP A 50 3.39 -18.65 -15.00
C ASP A 50 2.46 -18.14 -13.86
N THR A 51 2.63 -16.88 -13.47
CA THR A 51 1.77 -16.20 -12.50
C THR A 51 0.37 -15.99 -13.06
N MET A 52 0.24 -15.56 -14.32
CA MET A 52 -1.06 -15.42 -14.99
C MET A 52 -1.79 -16.76 -15.09
N ASP A 53 -1.13 -17.82 -15.52
CA ASP A 53 -1.72 -19.16 -15.62
C ASP A 53 -2.24 -19.65 -14.27
N ALA A 54 -1.46 -19.48 -13.21
CA ALA A 54 -1.89 -19.83 -11.84
C ALA A 54 -3.10 -19.01 -11.39
N ALA A 55 -3.11 -17.70 -11.65
CA ALA A 55 -4.20 -16.81 -11.27
C ALA A 55 -5.50 -17.10 -12.05
N MET A 56 -5.41 -17.41 -13.35
CA MET A 56 -6.55 -17.81 -14.18
C MET A 56 -7.21 -19.10 -13.71
N ILE A 57 -6.45 -20.01 -13.10
CA ILE A 57 -7.01 -21.24 -12.50
C ILE A 57 -7.75 -20.92 -11.19
N GLU A 58 -7.26 -19.95 -10.39
CA GLU A 58 -7.74 -19.74 -9.04
C GLU A 58 -8.79 -18.63 -8.89
N THR A 59 -8.56 -17.48 -9.52
CA THR A 59 -9.26 -16.23 -9.16
C THR A 59 -9.59 -15.29 -10.32
N VAL A 60 -8.84 -15.33 -11.42
CA VAL A 60 -8.96 -14.39 -12.54
C VAL A 60 -9.82 -15.01 -13.64
N GLU A 61 -10.80 -14.27 -14.16
CA GLU A 61 -11.74 -14.74 -15.17
C GLU A 61 -11.33 -14.38 -16.60
N ALA A 62 -10.57 -13.29 -16.79
CA ALA A 62 -10.08 -12.84 -18.09
C ALA A 62 -8.80 -12.02 -17.95
N VAL A 63 -8.07 -11.86 -19.05
CA VAL A 63 -6.92 -10.93 -19.13
C VAL A 63 -7.44 -9.51 -19.18
N LEU A 64 -6.87 -8.62 -18.37
CA LEU A 64 -7.17 -7.18 -18.41
C LEU A 64 -6.47 -6.56 -19.61
N ASP A 65 -7.24 -6.17 -20.61
CA ASP A 65 -6.82 -5.49 -21.83
C ASP A 65 -7.73 -4.27 -22.13
N ASP A 66 -7.52 -3.62 -23.26
CA ASP A 66 -8.31 -2.45 -23.68
C ASP A 66 -9.81 -2.74 -23.85
N GLU A 67 -10.21 -3.98 -24.10
CA GLU A 67 -11.63 -4.38 -24.25
C GLU A 67 -12.29 -4.55 -22.87
N GLU A 68 -11.52 -4.97 -21.86
CA GLU A 68 -12.01 -5.19 -20.48
C GLU A 68 -12.00 -3.92 -19.62
N ILE A 69 -11.06 -2.97 -19.85
CA ILE A 69 -10.94 -1.71 -19.08
C ILE A 69 -12.28 -0.99 -18.94
N PRO A 70 -13.10 -0.79 -20.01
CA PRO A 70 -14.37 -0.06 -19.89
C PRO A 70 -15.42 -0.74 -19.00
N GLY A 71 -15.30 -2.05 -18.80
CA GLY A 71 -16.21 -2.84 -17.95
C GLY A 71 -15.81 -2.88 -16.48
N CYS A 72 -14.66 -2.33 -16.11
CA CYS A 72 -14.20 -2.30 -14.73
C CYS A 72 -14.86 -1.20 -13.91
N ASP A 73 -15.14 -1.48 -12.64
CA ASP A 73 -15.55 -0.47 -11.64
C ASP A 73 -14.34 0.10 -10.89
N LEU A 74 -13.33 -0.74 -10.66
CA LEU A 74 -12.07 -0.41 -10.00
C LEU A 74 -10.91 -1.06 -10.76
N ILE A 75 -9.84 -0.31 -10.98
CA ILE A 75 -8.57 -0.86 -11.48
C ILE A 75 -7.49 -0.60 -10.43
N ILE A 76 -6.79 -1.65 -10.03
CA ILE A 76 -5.76 -1.63 -8.99
C ILE A 76 -4.39 -1.87 -9.64
N LEU A 77 -3.52 -0.86 -9.58
CA LEU A 77 -2.15 -0.97 -10.03
C LEU A 77 -1.29 -1.48 -8.87
N ALA A 78 -0.95 -2.76 -8.91
CA ALA A 78 -0.19 -3.45 -7.87
C ALA A 78 1.20 -3.89 -8.37
N ALA A 79 1.84 -3.01 -9.13
CA ALA A 79 3.18 -3.16 -9.67
C ALA A 79 4.15 -2.13 -9.05
N TYR A 80 5.40 -2.14 -9.49
CA TYR A 80 6.38 -1.11 -9.11
C TYR A 80 6.00 0.27 -9.65
N PRO A 81 6.45 1.37 -9.01
CA PRO A 81 6.08 2.73 -9.40
C PRO A 81 6.21 3.02 -10.89
N ASP A 82 7.36 2.73 -11.48
CA ASP A 82 7.61 2.96 -12.91
C ASP A 82 6.69 2.13 -13.81
N ALA A 83 6.40 0.88 -13.44
CA ALA A 83 5.48 0.03 -14.18
C ALA A 83 4.02 0.52 -14.06
N CYS A 84 3.61 1.05 -12.92
CA CYS A 84 2.30 1.70 -12.75
C CYS A 84 2.17 2.93 -13.65
N ILE A 85 3.20 3.77 -13.71
CA ILE A 85 3.24 4.96 -14.57
C ILE A 85 3.18 4.55 -16.05
N ALA A 86 3.99 3.59 -16.47
CA ALA A 86 4.02 3.10 -17.85
C ALA A 86 2.65 2.55 -18.29
N TRP A 87 2.01 1.75 -17.44
CA TRP A 87 0.67 1.22 -17.71
C TRP A 87 -0.37 2.35 -17.85
N LEU A 88 -0.33 3.34 -16.96
CA LEU A 88 -1.22 4.50 -17.04
C LEU A 88 -1.00 5.30 -18.34
N GLU A 89 0.23 5.50 -18.77
CA GLU A 89 0.55 6.20 -20.02
C GLU A 89 0.01 5.46 -21.24
N GLU A 90 0.13 4.13 -21.26
CA GLU A 90 -0.34 3.29 -22.36
C GLU A 90 -1.87 3.28 -22.46
N HIS A 91 -2.58 3.22 -21.33
CA HIS A 91 -4.04 3.03 -21.31
C HIS A 91 -4.84 4.33 -20.99
N ALA A 92 -4.19 5.50 -20.87
CA ALA A 92 -4.85 6.75 -20.46
C ALA A 92 -6.01 7.15 -21.39
N GLU A 93 -5.89 6.92 -22.71
CA GLU A 93 -6.92 7.24 -23.69
C GLU A 93 -8.15 6.33 -23.52
N VAL A 94 -7.94 5.03 -23.32
CA VAL A 94 -9.01 4.06 -23.06
C VAL A 94 -9.73 4.35 -21.76
N LEU A 95 -8.98 4.63 -20.68
CA LEU A 95 -9.53 5.04 -19.40
C LEU A 95 -10.39 6.30 -19.51
N GLY A 96 -9.93 7.27 -20.27
CA GLY A 96 -10.66 8.53 -20.52
C GLY A 96 -11.96 8.31 -21.29
N THR A 97 -11.94 7.48 -22.32
CA THR A 97 -13.14 7.17 -23.10
C THR A 97 -14.14 6.30 -22.34
N ALA A 98 -13.68 5.43 -21.45
CA ALA A 98 -14.49 4.62 -20.57
C ALA A 98 -15.16 5.42 -19.44
N SER A 99 -14.65 6.62 -19.15
CA SER A 99 -15.12 7.46 -18.05
C SER A 99 -16.13 8.48 -18.52
N ALA A 100 -17.22 8.64 -17.76
CA ALA A 100 -18.18 9.71 -17.94
C ALA A 100 -18.18 10.59 -16.66
N PRO A 101 -17.29 11.57 -16.57
CA PRO A 101 -17.07 12.35 -15.33
C PRO A 101 -18.33 13.02 -14.80
N ALA A 102 -19.22 13.46 -15.71
CA ALA A 102 -20.48 14.08 -15.35
C ALA A 102 -21.50 13.14 -14.68
N CYS A 103 -21.33 11.81 -14.87
CA CYS A 103 -22.24 10.78 -14.34
C CYS A 103 -21.61 9.94 -13.23
N GLY A 104 -20.32 10.15 -12.93
CA GLY A 104 -19.58 9.33 -11.95
C GLY A 104 -19.45 7.86 -12.36
N THR A 105 -19.56 7.56 -13.66
CA THR A 105 -19.44 6.21 -14.22
C THR A 105 -18.06 6.00 -14.85
N GLY A 106 -17.68 4.72 -15.04
CA GLY A 106 -16.36 4.33 -15.52
C GLY A 106 -15.42 3.91 -14.40
N PRO A 107 -14.26 3.35 -14.70
CA PRO A 107 -13.34 2.84 -13.69
C PRO A 107 -12.78 3.95 -12.80
N VAL A 108 -12.65 3.66 -11.51
CA VAL A 108 -11.70 4.37 -10.65
C VAL A 108 -10.38 3.61 -10.69
N VAL A 109 -9.29 4.31 -10.89
CA VAL A 109 -7.95 3.71 -10.83
C VAL A 109 -7.29 4.05 -9.50
N ILE A 110 -6.73 3.06 -8.84
CA ILE A 110 -5.87 3.26 -7.67
C ILE A 110 -4.53 2.57 -7.90
N ASP A 111 -3.47 3.10 -7.33
CA ASP A 111 -2.20 2.37 -7.20
C ASP A 111 -2.04 1.80 -5.78
N THR A 112 -1.02 0.98 -5.57
CA THR A 112 -0.66 0.44 -4.25
C THR A 112 0.82 0.58 -3.94
N ALA A 113 1.52 1.45 -4.66
CA ALA A 113 2.96 1.66 -4.51
C ALA A 113 3.32 2.16 -3.09
N GLY A 114 4.50 1.81 -2.64
CA GLY A 114 5.02 2.18 -1.32
C GLY A 114 5.42 3.65 -1.17
N VAL A 115 5.53 4.40 -2.28
CA VAL A 115 5.77 5.85 -2.36
C VAL A 115 4.72 6.49 -3.23
N LYS A 116 4.36 7.75 -2.95
CA LYS A 116 3.23 8.41 -3.61
C LYS A 116 3.62 9.57 -4.52
N ALA A 117 4.67 10.32 -4.18
CA ALA A 117 4.97 11.57 -4.87
C ALA A 117 5.16 11.36 -6.39
N ALA A 118 5.99 10.42 -6.80
CA ALA A 118 6.29 10.16 -8.21
C ALA A 118 5.05 9.65 -8.96
N VAL A 119 4.38 8.61 -8.44
CA VAL A 119 3.22 7.99 -9.08
C VAL A 119 2.05 8.98 -9.16
N CYS A 120 1.72 9.65 -8.04
CA CYS A 120 0.61 10.59 -8.00
C CYS A 120 0.82 11.80 -8.91
N ALA A 121 2.03 12.35 -8.99
CA ALA A 121 2.32 13.48 -9.87
C ALA A 121 1.96 13.15 -11.32
N ARG A 122 2.42 12.01 -11.84
CA ARG A 122 2.16 11.60 -13.21
C ARG A 122 0.71 11.14 -13.41
N ALA A 123 0.18 10.34 -12.49
CA ALA A 123 -1.19 9.85 -12.58
C ALA A 123 -2.24 10.97 -12.53
N PHE A 124 -2.07 11.98 -11.68
CA PHE A 124 -2.97 13.13 -11.63
C PHE A 124 -2.92 13.97 -12.90
N GLU A 125 -1.74 14.09 -13.53
CA GLU A 125 -1.59 14.77 -14.83
C GLU A 125 -2.37 14.04 -15.91
N LEU A 126 -2.19 12.72 -16.04
CA LEU A 126 -2.88 11.88 -17.01
C LEU A 126 -4.39 11.84 -16.77
N ALA A 127 -4.80 11.64 -15.52
CA ALA A 127 -6.21 11.63 -15.14
C ALA A 127 -6.93 12.93 -15.50
N ARG A 128 -6.29 14.08 -15.27
CA ARG A 128 -6.82 15.39 -15.67
C ARG A 128 -6.84 15.59 -17.18
N ALA A 129 -5.78 15.14 -17.89
CA ALA A 129 -5.67 15.32 -19.34
C ALA A 129 -6.69 14.46 -20.11
N HIS A 130 -6.97 13.25 -19.65
CA HIS A 130 -7.83 12.28 -20.31
C HIS A 130 -9.22 12.14 -19.67
N GLY A 131 -9.44 12.67 -18.46
CA GLY A 131 -10.76 12.71 -17.81
C GLY A 131 -11.17 11.45 -17.07
N PHE A 132 -10.24 10.64 -16.57
CA PHE A 132 -10.55 9.49 -15.73
C PHE A 132 -10.31 9.78 -14.24
N ALA A 133 -10.86 8.93 -13.35
CA ALA A 133 -10.68 9.06 -11.91
C ALA A 133 -9.45 8.27 -11.43
N PHE A 134 -8.56 8.94 -10.69
CA PHE A 134 -7.41 8.30 -10.04
C PHE A 134 -7.29 8.74 -8.58
N VAL A 135 -6.97 7.80 -7.68
CA VAL A 135 -6.63 8.05 -6.28
C VAL A 135 -5.38 7.27 -5.94
N GLY A 136 -4.35 7.94 -5.46
CA GLY A 136 -3.19 7.25 -4.88
C GLY A 136 -3.64 6.44 -3.67
N ALA A 137 -3.12 5.21 -3.52
CA ALA A 137 -3.46 4.38 -2.37
C ALA A 137 -2.23 3.62 -1.88
N HIS A 138 -2.23 3.26 -0.60
CA HIS A 138 -1.19 2.43 -0.01
C HIS A 138 -1.80 1.56 1.10
N PRO A 139 -2.02 0.26 0.86
CA PRO A 139 -2.45 -0.67 1.89
C PRO A 139 -1.31 -0.91 2.88
N MET A 140 -1.52 -0.59 4.16
CA MET A 140 -0.53 -0.79 5.22
C MET A 140 -0.49 -2.27 5.63
N ALA A 141 -0.21 -3.14 4.68
CA ALA A 141 -0.16 -4.59 4.85
C ALA A 141 0.91 -5.20 3.94
N GLY A 142 1.61 -6.18 4.45
CA GLY A 142 2.66 -6.89 3.74
C GLY A 142 3.25 -8.02 4.58
N THR A 143 4.10 -8.81 3.97
CA THR A 143 4.88 -9.85 4.62
C THR A 143 6.31 -9.82 4.08
N GLU A 144 7.19 -10.59 4.71
CA GLU A 144 8.57 -10.79 4.24
C GLU A 144 8.67 -11.60 2.93
N HIS A 145 7.56 -12.15 2.45
CA HIS A 145 7.50 -12.94 1.22
C HIS A 145 6.94 -12.13 0.06
N SER A 146 7.32 -12.46 -1.15
CA SER A 146 6.85 -11.85 -2.39
C SER A 146 6.25 -12.90 -3.34
N GLY A 147 5.50 -12.44 -4.34
CA GLY A 147 4.92 -13.27 -5.40
C GLY A 147 3.53 -13.80 -5.09
N PHE A 148 2.85 -14.26 -6.15
CA PHE A 148 1.46 -14.74 -6.13
C PHE A 148 1.24 -15.92 -5.17
N ALA A 149 2.21 -16.84 -5.07
CA ALA A 149 2.14 -18.01 -4.19
C ALA A 149 1.94 -17.65 -2.71
N HIS A 150 2.35 -16.45 -2.29
CA HIS A 150 2.22 -15.95 -0.91
C HIS A 150 0.99 -15.04 -0.71
N ALA A 151 0.26 -14.73 -1.77
CA ALA A 151 -0.94 -13.91 -1.70
C ALA A 151 -2.04 -14.58 -0.86
N ARG A 152 -2.87 -13.80 -0.18
CA ARG A 152 -3.92 -14.30 0.71
C ARG A 152 -5.14 -13.38 0.68
N ALA A 153 -6.34 -13.96 0.60
CA ALA A 153 -7.59 -13.20 0.60
C ALA A 153 -7.78 -12.32 1.85
N ASN A 154 -7.19 -12.69 2.97
CA ASN A 154 -7.32 -11.98 4.23
C ASN A 154 -6.11 -11.08 4.58
N LEU A 155 -5.21 -10.81 3.61
CA LEU A 155 -4.01 -10.01 3.88
C LEU A 155 -4.33 -8.61 4.42
N PHE A 156 -5.41 -8.02 3.94
CA PHE A 156 -5.80 -6.64 4.25
C PHE A 156 -6.83 -6.53 5.38
N GLN A 157 -7.31 -7.63 5.92
CA GLN A 157 -8.35 -7.61 6.96
C GLN A 157 -7.88 -6.87 8.21
N GLY A 158 -8.59 -5.78 8.53
CA GLY A 158 -8.27 -4.92 9.65
C GLY A 158 -7.07 -3.99 9.44
N ALA A 159 -6.34 -4.11 8.31
CA ALA A 159 -5.21 -3.24 8.01
C ALA A 159 -5.67 -1.80 7.68
N PRO A 160 -4.86 -0.78 7.97
CA PRO A 160 -5.11 0.58 7.48
C PRO A 160 -4.92 0.68 5.96
N MET A 161 -5.71 1.55 5.33
CA MET A 161 -5.55 2.01 3.95
C MET A 161 -5.30 3.50 3.95
N VAL A 162 -4.22 3.94 3.32
CA VAL A 162 -3.96 5.37 3.09
C VAL A 162 -4.44 5.74 1.70
N LEU A 163 -5.19 6.83 1.58
CA LEU A 163 -5.72 7.37 0.32
C LEU A 163 -5.15 8.77 0.08
N VAL A 164 -4.75 9.00 -1.16
CA VAL A 164 -4.15 10.25 -1.63
C VAL A 164 -4.96 10.74 -2.84
N PRO A 165 -6.06 11.47 -2.62
CA PRO A 165 -6.89 11.99 -3.71
C PRO A 165 -6.21 13.16 -4.43
N PRO A 166 -6.57 13.41 -5.70
CA PRO A 166 -6.12 14.61 -6.40
C PRO A 166 -6.71 15.87 -5.76
N ALA A 167 -6.17 17.03 -6.13
CA ALA A 167 -6.73 18.32 -5.73
C ALA A 167 -8.10 18.55 -6.40
N LEU A 168 -9.17 18.44 -5.62
CA LEU A 168 -10.56 18.61 -6.00
C LEU A 168 -11.26 19.56 -5.01
N ASP A 169 -12.42 20.11 -5.41
CA ASP A 169 -13.31 20.73 -4.44
C ASP A 169 -13.84 19.70 -3.42
N ASP A 170 -14.33 20.19 -2.28
CA ASP A 170 -14.73 19.31 -1.17
C ASP A 170 -15.82 18.30 -1.55
N THR A 171 -16.78 18.71 -2.40
CA THR A 171 -17.88 17.84 -2.84
C THR A 171 -17.38 16.73 -3.76
N ALA A 172 -16.59 17.08 -4.78
CA ALA A 172 -16.02 16.11 -5.72
C ALA A 172 -15.07 15.14 -5.00
N ARG A 173 -14.25 15.66 -4.08
CA ARG A 173 -13.36 14.85 -3.25
C ARG A 173 -14.12 13.84 -2.39
N LEU A 174 -15.19 14.28 -1.71
CA LEU A 174 -16.01 13.43 -0.88
C LEU A 174 -16.67 12.31 -1.69
N LEU A 175 -17.26 12.63 -2.85
CA LEU A 175 -17.89 11.64 -3.71
C LEU A 175 -16.88 10.60 -4.26
N LEU A 176 -15.69 11.05 -4.65
CA LEU A 176 -14.64 10.14 -5.11
C LEU A 176 -14.16 9.22 -4.00
N LEU A 177 -13.92 9.74 -2.80
CA LEU A 177 -13.47 8.93 -1.66
C LEU A 177 -14.55 7.95 -1.19
N ASP A 178 -15.82 8.34 -1.16
CA ASP A 178 -16.94 7.47 -0.84
C ASP A 178 -17.05 6.31 -1.82
N ARG A 179 -16.88 6.59 -3.11
CA ARG A 179 -16.85 5.56 -4.16
C ARG A 179 -15.69 4.59 -3.96
N VAL A 180 -14.46 5.09 -3.75
CA VAL A 180 -13.29 4.26 -3.46
C VAL A 180 -13.51 3.41 -2.22
N HIS A 181 -14.01 4.00 -1.13
CA HIS A 181 -14.34 3.29 0.10
C HIS A 181 -15.34 2.16 -0.15
N THR A 182 -16.40 2.43 -0.91
CA THR A 182 -17.43 1.42 -1.25
C THR A 182 -16.83 0.27 -2.06
N LEU A 183 -15.98 0.57 -3.05
CA LEU A 183 -15.33 -0.44 -3.88
C LEU A 183 -14.31 -1.27 -3.09
N LEU A 184 -13.64 -0.69 -2.10
CA LEU A 184 -12.67 -1.39 -1.22
C LEU A 184 -13.32 -2.13 -0.05
N ALA A 185 -14.59 -1.87 0.27
CA ALA A 185 -15.28 -2.49 1.40
C ALA A 185 -15.20 -4.02 1.44
N PRO A 186 -15.33 -4.76 0.30
CA PRO A 186 -15.23 -6.23 0.30
C PRO A 186 -13.87 -6.76 0.77
N VAL A 187 -12.81 -5.96 0.71
CA VAL A 187 -11.44 -6.37 1.08
C VAL A 187 -11.24 -6.38 2.59
N GLY A 188 -12.02 -5.58 3.35
CA GLY A 188 -12.05 -5.61 4.80
C GLY A 188 -10.99 -4.75 5.50
N PHE A 189 -10.57 -3.65 4.90
CA PHE A 189 -9.71 -2.66 5.58
C PHE A 189 -10.36 -2.14 6.87
N GLY A 190 -9.56 -1.96 7.93
CA GLY A 190 -10.05 -1.52 9.24
C GLY A 190 -10.21 -0.01 9.36
N THR A 191 -9.30 0.75 8.78
CA THR A 191 -9.30 2.23 8.83
C THR A 191 -8.86 2.82 7.50
N PHE A 192 -9.34 4.04 7.24
CA PHE A 192 -8.92 4.83 6.09
C PHE A 192 -8.36 6.17 6.55
N SER A 193 -7.17 6.52 6.06
CA SER A 193 -6.54 7.82 6.29
C SER A 193 -6.41 8.54 4.96
N VAL A 194 -6.61 9.86 4.96
CA VAL A 194 -6.48 10.70 3.75
C VAL A 194 -5.35 11.70 3.99
N THR A 195 -4.43 11.80 3.03
CA THR A 195 -3.25 12.68 3.12
C THR A 195 -2.84 13.22 1.75
N THR A 196 -1.75 13.95 1.68
CA THR A 196 -1.09 14.37 0.43
C THR A 196 0.07 13.43 0.08
N PRO A 197 0.54 13.42 -1.19
CA PRO A 197 1.71 12.61 -1.56
C PRO A 197 2.95 12.92 -0.70
N GLU A 198 3.21 14.19 -0.47
CA GLU A 198 4.38 14.68 0.26
C GLU A 198 4.34 14.30 1.75
N GLU A 199 3.16 14.44 2.38
CA GLU A 199 2.95 14.03 3.78
C GLU A 199 3.06 12.51 3.92
N HIS A 200 2.48 11.75 2.98
CA HIS A 200 2.60 10.30 2.95
C HIS A 200 4.06 9.87 2.94
N ASP A 201 4.84 10.35 1.96
CA ASP A 201 6.22 9.90 1.76
C ASP A 201 7.09 10.30 2.96
N ALA A 202 6.92 11.51 3.50
CA ALA A 202 7.63 11.94 4.71
C ALA A 202 7.36 11.02 5.93
N VAL A 203 6.13 10.51 6.09
CA VAL A 203 5.78 9.58 7.17
C VAL A 203 6.32 8.17 6.88
N ILE A 204 6.21 7.71 5.65
CA ILE A 204 6.68 6.37 5.23
C ILE A 204 8.21 6.27 5.28
N ALA A 205 8.94 7.33 4.97
CA ALA A 205 10.39 7.39 5.15
C ALA A 205 10.80 7.02 6.57
N TYR A 206 10.07 7.49 7.58
CA TYR A 206 10.34 7.19 8.98
C TYR A 206 9.76 5.85 9.44
N THR A 207 8.47 5.62 9.21
CA THR A 207 7.75 4.47 9.80
C THR A 207 8.06 3.14 9.13
N SER A 208 8.47 3.16 7.85
CA SER A 208 8.74 1.98 7.06
C SER A 208 10.21 1.93 6.59
N GLN A 209 10.63 2.87 5.74
CA GLN A 209 11.92 2.77 5.05
C GLN A 209 13.11 2.84 6.02
N LEU A 210 13.11 3.78 6.97
CA LEU A 210 14.16 3.90 7.98
C LEU A 210 14.26 2.64 8.84
N ALA A 211 13.13 2.03 9.22
CA ALA A 211 13.13 0.80 10.01
C ALA A 211 13.86 -0.34 9.27
N HIS A 212 13.63 -0.47 7.96
CA HIS A 212 14.32 -1.45 7.12
C HIS A 212 15.82 -1.13 6.97
N VAL A 213 16.18 0.14 6.75
CA VAL A 213 17.60 0.57 6.67
C VAL A 213 18.33 0.27 7.96
N VAL A 214 17.76 0.63 9.12
CA VAL A 214 18.36 0.40 10.44
C VAL A 214 18.52 -1.10 10.72
N SER A 215 17.49 -1.88 10.48
CA SER A 215 17.52 -3.33 10.64
C SER A 215 18.59 -3.98 9.74
N ASN A 216 18.64 -3.60 8.47
CA ASN A 216 19.63 -4.11 7.52
C ASN A 216 21.06 -3.65 7.86
N ALA A 217 21.24 -2.42 8.33
CA ALA A 217 22.53 -1.94 8.80
C ALA A 217 23.01 -2.67 10.07
N TYR A 218 22.08 -2.93 11.00
CA TYR A 218 22.37 -3.58 12.27
C TYR A 218 22.96 -4.99 12.08
N VAL A 219 22.44 -5.80 11.17
CA VAL A 219 22.94 -7.15 10.91
C VAL A 219 24.31 -7.21 10.20
N LYS A 220 24.81 -6.07 9.70
CA LYS A 220 26.13 -5.98 9.06
C LYS A 220 27.30 -5.92 10.07
N SER A 221 27.02 -5.77 11.36
CA SER A 221 28.05 -5.86 12.39
C SER A 221 28.75 -7.23 12.34
N PRO A 222 30.10 -7.28 12.41
CA PRO A 222 30.82 -8.55 12.52
C PRO A 222 30.33 -9.41 13.67
N THR A 223 29.94 -8.81 14.78
CA THR A 223 29.40 -9.48 15.98
C THR A 223 28.11 -10.26 15.68
N ALA A 224 27.34 -9.85 14.65
CA ALA A 224 26.14 -10.57 14.25
C ALA A 224 26.39 -12.02 13.81
N ARG A 225 27.63 -12.38 13.45
CA ARG A 225 28.02 -13.74 13.09
C ARG A 225 28.43 -14.61 14.29
N GLU A 226 28.66 -14.00 15.43
CA GLU A 226 29.23 -14.63 16.62
C GLU A 226 28.26 -14.71 17.81
N HIS A 227 27.01 -14.26 17.62
CA HIS A 227 26.04 -14.10 18.72
C HIS A 227 25.29 -15.39 19.10
N HIS A 228 25.64 -16.54 18.56
CA HIS A 228 24.93 -17.80 18.80
C HIS A 228 24.86 -18.15 20.30
N GLY A 229 23.63 -18.30 20.78
CA GLY A 229 23.35 -18.55 22.20
C GLY A 229 23.26 -17.30 23.09
N PHE A 230 23.57 -16.10 22.55
CA PHE A 230 23.52 -14.84 23.30
C PHE A 230 22.38 -13.90 22.88
N SER A 231 21.54 -14.30 21.94
CA SER A 231 20.44 -13.47 21.44
C SER A 231 19.11 -13.82 22.10
N ALA A 232 18.31 -12.79 22.37
CA ALA A 232 16.97 -12.88 22.94
C ALA A 232 15.93 -12.16 22.05
N GLY A 233 14.76 -11.86 22.59
CA GLY A 233 13.64 -11.23 21.88
C GLY A 233 14.03 -9.93 21.17
N SER A 234 14.71 -9.01 21.86
CA SER A 234 15.10 -7.71 21.33
C SER A 234 15.95 -7.79 20.04
N TYR A 235 16.87 -8.76 19.95
CA TYR A 235 17.60 -8.99 18.71
C TYR A 235 16.68 -9.43 17.57
N ARG A 236 15.79 -10.39 17.85
CA ARG A 236 14.84 -10.93 16.87
C ARG A 236 13.89 -9.85 16.38
N ASP A 237 13.35 -9.04 17.30
CA ASP A 237 12.42 -7.98 16.96
C ASP A 237 13.07 -6.92 16.08
N LEU A 238 14.29 -6.50 16.41
CA LEU A 238 15.02 -5.48 15.62
C LEU A 238 15.47 -6.00 14.25
N THR A 239 15.77 -7.30 14.12
CA THR A 239 16.29 -7.89 12.87
C THR A 239 15.22 -8.53 12.00
N ARG A 240 13.98 -8.56 12.43
CA ARG A 240 12.86 -9.20 11.70
C ARG A 240 12.69 -8.67 10.29
N VAL A 241 12.88 -7.37 10.09
CA VAL A 241 12.71 -6.69 8.80
C VAL A 241 14.04 -6.48 8.04
N ALA A 242 15.13 -7.15 8.44
CA ALA A 242 16.41 -7.08 7.75
C ALA A 242 16.42 -7.82 6.39
N HIS A 243 15.57 -8.84 6.24
CA HIS A 243 15.33 -9.50 4.94
C HIS A 243 14.46 -8.60 4.07
N LEU A 244 14.92 -8.34 2.85
CA LEU A 244 14.24 -7.47 1.91
C LEU A 244 14.61 -7.85 0.47
N ASN A 245 13.75 -7.50 -0.49
CA ASN A 245 14.07 -7.59 -1.91
C ASN A 245 14.93 -6.38 -2.30
N PRO A 246 16.23 -6.56 -2.66
CA PRO A 246 17.11 -5.41 -2.89
C PRO A 246 16.70 -4.53 -4.08
N ALA A 247 16.13 -5.11 -5.13
CA ALA A 247 15.74 -4.35 -6.31
C ALA A 247 14.55 -3.42 -5.99
N MET A 248 13.49 -3.97 -5.42
CA MET A 248 12.30 -3.21 -5.02
C MET A 248 12.65 -2.10 -4.02
N TRP A 249 13.40 -2.44 -2.97
CA TRP A 249 13.73 -1.46 -1.93
C TRP A 249 14.68 -0.36 -2.40
N ALA A 250 15.59 -0.66 -3.34
CA ALA A 250 16.45 0.35 -3.94
C ALA A 250 15.64 1.37 -4.74
N GLU A 251 14.66 0.93 -5.54
CA GLU A 251 13.74 1.80 -6.26
C GLU A 251 12.95 2.70 -5.28
N LEU A 252 12.19 2.11 -4.36
CA LEU A 252 11.38 2.85 -3.40
C LEU A 252 12.18 3.85 -2.55
N MET A 253 13.39 3.50 -2.12
CA MET A 253 14.25 4.38 -1.34
C MET A 253 14.88 5.51 -2.17
N CYS A 254 15.10 5.29 -3.47
CA CYS A 254 15.56 6.33 -4.38
C CYS A 254 14.45 7.31 -4.72
N ASP A 255 13.22 6.83 -4.87
CA ASP A 255 12.05 7.67 -5.14
C ASP A 255 11.70 8.60 -3.97
N ASP A 256 12.08 8.23 -2.74
CA ASP A 256 11.89 9.03 -1.53
C ASP A 256 13.24 9.45 -0.87
N ALA A 257 14.27 9.63 -1.68
CA ALA A 257 15.66 9.81 -1.21
C ALA A 257 15.84 11.01 -0.26
N GLU A 258 15.14 12.11 -0.50
CA GLU A 258 15.28 13.31 0.33
C GLU A 258 14.75 13.09 1.75
N ASN A 259 13.54 12.53 1.88
CA ASN A 259 12.94 12.25 3.17
C ASN A 259 13.75 11.19 3.93
N LEU A 260 14.06 10.07 3.26
CA LEU A 260 14.82 8.98 3.89
C LEU A 260 16.23 9.42 4.32
N SER A 261 16.96 10.14 3.47
CA SER A 261 18.29 10.64 3.80
C SER A 261 18.27 11.55 5.03
N ARG A 262 17.24 12.39 5.15
CA ARG A 262 17.03 13.25 6.32
C ARG A 262 16.80 12.43 7.59
N GLU A 263 15.96 11.39 7.53
CA GLU A 263 15.67 10.52 8.68
C GLU A 263 16.91 9.67 9.08
N ILE A 264 17.67 9.18 8.09
CA ILE A 264 18.97 8.52 8.35
C ILE A 264 19.93 9.46 9.08
N GLY A 265 20.03 10.72 8.65
CA GLY A 265 20.84 11.72 9.34
C GLY A 265 20.47 11.89 10.81
N ARG A 266 19.15 12.02 11.08
CA ARG A 266 18.63 12.16 12.46
C ARG A 266 18.97 10.98 13.36
N ILE A 267 18.87 9.74 12.87
CA ILE A 267 19.22 8.57 13.69
C ILE A 267 20.73 8.43 13.88
N ILE A 268 21.55 8.83 12.90
CA ILE A 268 23.00 8.87 13.03
C ILE A 268 23.39 9.86 14.14
N ASP A 269 22.81 11.05 14.16
CA ASP A 269 23.06 12.06 15.20
C ASP A 269 22.65 11.56 16.59
N ALA A 270 21.48 10.94 16.70
CA ALA A 270 21.00 10.33 17.94
C ALA A 270 21.94 9.23 18.44
N LEU A 271 22.37 8.31 17.58
CA LEU A 271 23.34 7.27 17.92
C LEU A 271 24.70 7.85 18.29
N GLY A 272 25.11 8.92 17.61
CA GLY A 272 26.33 9.68 17.95
C GLY A 272 26.32 10.19 19.38
N ALA A 273 25.21 10.77 19.84
CA ALA A 273 25.06 11.25 21.21
C ALA A 273 25.24 10.16 22.27
N TYR A 274 24.73 8.94 22.02
CA TYR A 274 24.96 7.78 22.90
C TYR A 274 26.42 7.35 22.91
N ARG A 275 27.06 7.26 21.75
CA ARG A 275 28.48 6.91 21.64
C ARG A 275 29.36 7.92 22.40
N ASP A 276 29.14 9.22 22.18
CA ASP A 276 29.93 10.27 22.80
C ASP A 276 29.79 10.25 24.33
N ALA A 277 28.59 9.99 24.86
CA ALA A 277 28.37 9.84 26.30
C ALA A 277 29.10 8.59 26.86
N LEU A 278 29.10 7.49 26.11
CA LEU A 278 29.84 6.26 26.49
C LEU A 278 31.34 6.46 26.46
N ASP A 279 31.88 7.08 25.42
CA ASP A 279 33.32 7.37 25.25
C ASP A 279 33.83 8.31 26.35
N ALA A 280 33.01 9.27 26.80
CA ALA A 280 33.30 10.16 27.92
C ALA A 280 33.09 9.52 29.29
N GLY A 281 32.48 8.34 29.39
CA GLY A 281 32.08 7.73 30.66
C GLY A 281 31.00 8.52 31.40
N ASP A 282 30.26 9.39 30.70
CA ASP A 282 29.27 10.30 31.28
C ASP A 282 27.93 9.59 31.53
N ARG A 283 27.82 9.02 32.72
CA ARG A 283 26.60 8.27 33.12
C ARG A 283 25.36 9.14 33.25
N GLU A 284 25.54 10.41 33.66
CA GLU A 284 24.39 11.31 33.82
C GLU A 284 23.79 11.70 32.45
N ARG A 285 24.64 12.00 31.48
CA ARG A 285 24.23 12.27 30.13
C ARG A 285 23.57 11.02 29.50
N LEU A 286 24.17 9.84 29.67
CA LEU A 286 23.59 8.60 29.16
C LEU A 286 22.20 8.31 29.78
N ARG A 287 22.04 8.55 31.10
CA ARG A 287 20.75 8.44 31.79
C ARG A 287 19.71 9.41 31.20
N ALA A 288 20.13 10.65 30.95
CA ALA A 288 19.25 11.66 30.35
C ALA A 288 18.75 11.27 28.96
N LEU A 289 19.61 10.76 28.08
CA LEU A 289 19.27 10.30 26.74
C LEU A 289 18.26 9.12 26.80
N LEU A 290 18.51 8.15 27.67
CA LEU A 290 17.60 7.01 27.86
C LEU A 290 16.23 7.43 28.40
N ALA A 291 16.21 8.36 29.38
CA ALA A 291 14.97 8.88 29.96
C ALA A 291 14.16 9.71 28.96
N GLU A 292 14.83 10.42 28.06
CA GLU A 292 14.18 11.17 26.97
C GLU A 292 13.46 10.22 26.03
N GLY A 293 14.12 9.15 25.55
CA GLY A 293 13.53 8.15 24.67
C GLY A 293 12.35 7.43 25.33
N ASP A 294 12.46 7.02 26.60
CA ASP A 294 11.36 6.38 27.35
C ASP A 294 10.14 7.31 27.45
N ARG A 295 10.35 8.60 27.75
CA ARG A 295 9.27 9.58 27.84
C ARG A 295 8.55 9.77 26.49
N ILE A 296 9.32 9.88 25.39
CA ILE A 296 8.75 10.00 24.04
C ILE A 296 7.91 8.76 23.72
N LYS A 297 8.46 7.57 23.99
CA LYS A 297 7.74 6.31 23.72
C LYS A 297 6.43 6.21 24.48
N ARG A 298 6.41 6.60 25.76
CA ARG A 298 5.17 6.62 26.57
C ARG A 298 4.12 7.56 25.98
N ALA A 299 4.50 8.77 25.58
CA ALA A 299 3.59 9.72 24.95
C ALA A 299 2.95 9.17 23.68
N LEU A 300 3.75 8.52 22.81
CA LEU A 300 3.26 7.88 21.59
C LEU A 300 2.32 6.69 21.85
N ASP A 301 2.53 5.94 22.93
CA ASP A 301 1.64 4.85 23.31
C ASP A 301 0.30 5.37 23.85
N ASP A 302 0.31 6.43 24.68
CA ASP A 302 -0.89 7.07 25.23
C ASP A 302 -1.77 7.67 24.11
N GLU A 303 -1.17 8.27 23.07
CA GLU A 303 -1.89 8.81 21.90
C GLU A 303 -2.56 7.70 21.05
N ARG A 304 -1.97 6.51 21.00
CA ARG A 304 -2.54 5.38 20.25
C ARG A 304 -3.73 4.74 20.95
N ASP A 305 -3.77 4.79 22.29
CA ASP A 305 -4.80 4.14 23.12
C ASP A 305 -5.98 5.09 23.44
N SER A 306 -5.89 6.37 23.01
CA SER A 306 -6.94 7.40 23.14
C SER A 306 -7.79 7.53 21.88
#